data_9732b8ea5cbf4913a758aa51dce07967
#
_entry.id   9732b8ea5cbf4913a758aa51dce07967
#
_cell.length_a   1.000
_cell.length_b   1.000
_cell.length_c   1.000
_cell.angle_alpha   90.00
_cell.angle_beta   90.00
_cell.angle_gamma   90.00
#
_symmetry.space_group_name_H-M   'P 1'
#
loop_
_entity.id
_entity.type
_entity.pdbx_description
1 polymer ?
#
loop_
_entity_poly.entity_id
_entity_poly.type
_entity_poly.pdbx_seq_one_letter_code
_entity_poly.pdbx_strand_id
1 'polypeptide(L)'
;MRAWLLLCLAFLFPAQYDSKTAPSQEREKTSSTQTPTYTEDGRLLFPANYREWIYLTSGIDMSYSPNAMGMDHSIFDNVFVNPDAYKAFLQTGTWPDKTMLVLEARVAGSKASINKSGHYQTSDMMGREVHVKDESRFAGKWAFFGFESDSPAKQVPKEASCYSCHEQHAAVDTTFVQFYPTLIDIAKQKNTLSANYLKDEAANAKK
;
A
#
# COMPACT_ATOMS: atom_id res chain seq x y z
N MET A 1 56.84 -33.96 -52.58
CA MET A 1 55.77 -33.63 -51.62
C MET A 1 55.63 -32.13 -51.60
N ARG A 2 54.56 -31.61 -52.24
CA ARG A 2 54.35 -30.15 -52.43
C ARG A 2 53.24 -29.72 -51.49
N ALA A 3 53.59 -28.85 -50.50
CA ALA A 3 52.66 -28.22 -49.60
C ALA A 3 52.02 -26.99 -50.28
N TRP A 4 50.69 -26.95 -50.34
CA TRP A 4 49.94 -25.79 -50.80
C TRP A 4 49.50 -24.99 -49.58
N LEU A 5 50.04 -23.76 -49.48
CA LEU A 5 49.55 -22.76 -48.53
C LEU A 5 48.34 -22.04 -49.17
N LEU A 6 47.16 -22.21 -48.58
CA LEU A 6 45.97 -21.41 -48.87
C LEU A 6 45.99 -20.15 -47.99
N LEU A 7 46.16 -19.01 -48.65
CA LEU A 7 46.11 -17.68 -48.05
C LEU A 7 44.61 -17.23 -47.97
N CYS A 8 44.02 -17.24 -46.77
CA CYS A 8 42.69 -16.65 -46.54
C CYS A 8 42.81 -15.15 -46.33
N LEU A 9 42.43 -14.36 -47.36
CA LEU A 9 42.23 -12.91 -47.20
C LEU A 9 40.91 -12.69 -46.40
N ALA A 10 41.03 -12.17 -45.18
CA ALA A 10 39.91 -11.67 -44.43
C ALA A 10 39.59 -10.24 -44.87
N PHE A 11 38.46 -10.06 -45.54
CA PHE A 11 37.92 -8.71 -45.79
C PHE A 11 37.27 -8.18 -44.52
N LEU A 12 37.94 -7.21 -43.89
CA LEU A 12 37.37 -6.40 -42.82
C LEU A 12 36.46 -5.35 -43.44
N PHE A 13 35.15 -5.55 -43.40
CA PHE A 13 34.17 -4.49 -43.63
C PHE A 13 33.99 -3.69 -42.32
N PRO A 14 34.19 -2.35 -42.33
CA PRO A 14 33.78 -1.54 -41.18
C PRO A 14 32.25 -1.45 -41.19
N ALA A 15 31.59 -2.07 -40.23
CA ALA A 15 30.19 -1.84 -39.96
C ALA A 15 30.03 -0.39 -39.47
N GLN A 16 29.52 0.49 -40.31
CA GLN A 16 29.04 1.80 -39.90
C GLN A 16 27.77 1.61 -39.08
N TYR A 17 27.90 1.70 -37.76
CA TYR A 17 26.79 1.72 -36.85
C TYR A 17 26.12 3.08 -36.89
N ASP A 18 25.09 3.21 -37.73
CA ASP A 18 24.22 4.38 -37.80
C ASP A 18 23.39 4.44 -36.55
N SER A 19 23.85 5.18 -35.53
CA SER A 19 23.08 5.46 -34.32
C SER A 19 21.95 6.45 -34.65
N LYS A 20 20.88 5.95 -35.26
CA LYS A 20 19.61 6.68 -35.26
C LYS A 20 19.12 6.71 -33.81
N THR A 21 19.33 7.85 -33.17
CA THR A 21 18.69 8.23 -31.92
C THR A 21 17.18 8.09 -32.10
N ALA A 22 16.62 7.02 -31.53
CA ALA A 22 15.17 6.91 -31.41
C ALA A 22 14.70 8.11 -30.56
N PRO A 23 13.63 8.81 -30.96
CA PRO A 23 13.08 9.86 -30.11
C PRO A 23 12.70 9.22 -28.79
N SER A 24 13.30 9.69 -27.71
CA SER A 24 12.86 9.39 -26.35
C SER A 24 11.43 9.90 -26.26
N GLN A 25 10.46 8.99 -26.34
CA GLN A 25 9.12 9.29 -25.88
C GLN A 25 9.24 9.57 -24.38
N GLU A 26 9.35 10.83 -24.05
CA GLU A 26 9.12 11.35 -22.73
C GLU A 26 7.70 10.93 -22.38
N ARG A 27 7.60 9.84 -21.61
CA ARG A 27 6.34 9.35 -21.07
C ARG A 27 5.88 10.45 -20.14
N GLU A 28 5.04 11.33 -20.66
CA GLU A 28 4.34 12.35 -19.90
C GLU A 28 3.68 11.62 -18.73
N LYS A 29 4.30 11.74 -17.54
CA LYS A 29 3.70 11.31 -16.28
C LYS A 29 2.51 12.24 -16.08
N THR A 30 1.37 11.89 -16.66
CA THR A 30 0.08 12.38 -16.19
C THR A 30 -0.03 11.88 -14.74
N SER A 31 0.43 12.72 -13.83
CA SER A 31 0.10 12.61 -12.41
C SER A 31 -1.41 12.87 -12.31
N SER A 32 -2.22 11.86 -12.61
CA SER A 32 -3.62 11.93 -12.28
C SER A 32 -3.68 11.97 -10.75
N THR A 33 -4.06 13.10 -10.19
CA THR A 33 -4.33 13.26 -8.77
C THR A 33 -5.34 12.18 -8.41
N GLN A 34 -4.89 11.14 -7.69
CA GLN A 34 -5.75 10.00 -7.36
C GLN A 34 -6.60 10.40 -6.16
N THR A 35 -7.80 10.90 -6.45
CA THR A 35 -8.78 11.32 -5.46
C THR A 35 -9.91 10.28 -5.35
N PRO A 36 -10.55 10.15 -4.18
CA PRO A 36 -11.70 9.27 -4.02
C PRO A 36 -12.84 9.69 -4.95
N THR A 37 -13.40 8.73 -5.66
CA THR A 37 -14.50 8.93 -6.61
C THR A 37 -15.74 8.19 -6.11
N TYR A 38 -16.90 8.82 -6.23
CA TYR A 38 -18.15 8.29 -5.70
C TYR A 38 -19.21 8.22 -6.79
N THR A 39 -20.14 7.29 -6.64
CA THR A 39 -21.38 7.24 -7.41
C THR A 39 -22.32 8.37 -6.97
N GLU A 40 -23.39 8.63 -7.75
CA GLU A 40 -24.41 9.63 -7.41
C GLU A 40 -25.10 9.33 -6.07
N ASP A 41 -25.29 8.05 -5.72
CA ASP A 41 -25.84 7.61 -4.44
C ASP A 41 -24.81 7.52 -3.31
N GLY A 42 -23.58 8.04 -3.52
CA GLY A 42 -22.56 8.24 -2.51
C GLY A 42 -21.69 7.02 -2.17
N ARG A 43 -21.76 5.95 -2.96
CA ARG A 43 -20.86 4.80 -2.78
C ARG A 43 -19.45 5.11 -3.32
N LEU A 44 -18.43 4.64 -2.63
CA LEU A 44 -17.05 4.77 -3.10
C LEU A 44 -16.81 3.81 -4.27
N LEU A 45 -16.26 4.32 -5.37
CA LEU A 45 -15.69 3.49 -6.44
C LEU A 45 -14.37 2.90 -5.98
N PHE A 46 -14.16 1.61 -6.28
CA PHE A 46 -12.90 0.95 -5.90
C PHE A 46 -11.72 1.55 -6.68
N PRO A 47 -10.61 1.93 -6.02
CA PRO A 47 -9.43 2.46 -6.69
C PRO A 47 -8.64 1.33 -7.37
N ALA A 48 -9.05 0.89 -8.55
CA ALA A 48 -8.55 -0.31 -9.23
C ALA A 48 -7.03 -0.33 -9.47
N ASN A 49 -6.40 0.85 -9.53
CA ASN A 49 -4.95 1.00 -9.73
C ASN A 49 -4.14 1.11 -8.43
N TYR A 50 -4.70 0.76 -7.26
CA TYR A 50 -4.02 0.86 -5.96
C TYR A 50 -2.70 0.09 -5.90
N ARG A 51 -2.48 -0.91 -6.75
CA ARG A 51 -1.22 -1.66 -6.81
C ARG A 51 -0.05 -0.85 -7.38
N GLU A 52 -0.33 0.29 -7.98
CA GLU A 52 0.68 1.27 -8.41
C GLU A 52 0.99 2.29 -7.31
N TRP A 53 0.30 2.19 -6.17
CA TRP A 53 0.46 3.08 -5.03
C TRP A 53 1.67 2.73 -4.17
N ILE A 54 1.96 3.57 -3.20
CA ILE A 54 3.06 3.34 -2.27
C ILE A 54 2.65 2.26 -1.27
N TYR A 55 3.40 1.18 -1.25
CA TYR A 55 3.29 0.15 -0.22
C TYR A 55 3.83 0.67 1.11
N LEU A 56 3.06 0.50 2.19
CA LEU A 56 3.42 0.98 3.53
C LEU A 56 3.93 -0.14 4.44
N THR A 57 3.22 -1.26 4.48
CA THR A 57 3.51 -2.37 5.39
C THR A 57 2.77 -3.64 4.99
N SER A 58 3.21 -4.76 5.57
CA SER A 58 2.48 -6.02 5.60
C SER A 58 2.50 -6.57 7.03
N GLY A 59 1.32 -6.75 7.60
CA GLY A 59 1.14 -7.54 8.82
C GLY A 59 0.90 -9.01 8.49
N ILE A 60 1.19 -9.90 9.43
CA ILE A 60 0.78 -11.31 9.37
C ILE A 60 0.08 -11.67 10.66
N ASP A 61 -1.13 -12.20 10.54
CA ASP A 61 -1.96 -12.66 11.68
C ASP A 61 -2.12 -11.58 12.78
N MET A 62 -2.12 -10.31 12.41
CA MET A 62 -2.31 -9.23 13.36
C MET A 62 -3.72 -9.25 13.91
N SER A 63 -3.83 -9.32 15.23
CA SER A 63 -5.11 -9.24 15.92
C SER A 63 -5.06 -8.22 17.05
N TYR A 64 -6.11 -7.44 17.15
CA TYR A 64 -6.28 -6.45 18.23
C TYR A 64 -7.11 -7.02 19.39
N SER A 65 -7.52 -8.29 19.30
CA SER A 65 -8.20 -9.01 20.38
C SER A 65 -7.26 -10.04 21.00
N PRO A 66 -7.04 -10.02 22.33
CA PRO A 66 -6.23 -11.03 23.01
C PRO A 66 -6.84 -12.43 22.93
N ASN A 67 -8.14 -12.52 22.63
CA ASN A 67 -8.90 -13.76 22.51
C ASN A 67 -9.23 -14.10 21.05
N ALA A 68 -8.53 -13.51 20.08
CA ALA A 68 -8.74 -13.87 18.68
C ALA A 68 -8.44 -15.36 18.52
N MET A 69 -9.46 -16.13 18.21
CA MET A 69 -9.27 -17.51 17.78
C MET A 69 -8.53 -17.46 16.45
N GLY A 70 -7.43 -18.19 16.35
CA GLY A 70 -6.69 -18.32 15.09
C GLY A 70 -7.65 -18.76 13.99
N MET A 71 -7.56 -18.12 12.83
CA MET A 71 -8.22 -18.64 11.65
C MET A 71 -7.54 -19.94 11.21
N ASP A 72 -8.24 -20.78 10.46
CA ASP A 72 -7.69 -22.05 9.94
C ASP A 72 -6.44 -21.84 9.06
N HIS A 73 -6.16 -20.59 8.70
CA HIS A 73 -5.02 -20.18 7.87
C HIS A 73 -4.53 -18.79 8.28
N SER A 74 -3.24 -18.56 8.10
CA SER A 74 -2.63 -17.23 8.30
C SER A 74 -3.02 -16.27 7.18
N ILE A 75 -3.05 -14.97 7.52
CA ILE A 75 -3.43 -13.88 6.62
C ILE A 75 -2.34 -12.82 6.61
N PHE A 76 -2.04 -12.32 5.42
CA PHE A 76 -1.27 -11.10 5.23
C PHE A 76 -2.19 -9.91 5.00
N ASP A 77 -1.98 -8.85 5.75
CA ASP A 77 -2.62 -7.55 5.59
C ASP A 77 -1.64 -6.56 4.96
N ASN A 78 -1.83 -6.27 3.67
CA ASN A 78 -0.99 -5.34 2.93
C ASN A 78 -1.64 -3.97 2.87
N VAL A 79 -0.90 -2.92 3.20
CA VAL A 79 -1.41 -1.55 3.19
C VAL A 79 -0.71 -0.71 2.13
N PHE A 80 -1.52 -0.02 1.33
CA PHE A 80 -1.07 0.91 0.29
C PHE A 80 -1.68 2.28 0.52
N VAL A 81 -1.00 3.33 0.08
CA VAL A 81 -1.51 4.71 0.12
C VAL A 81 -1.30 5.42 -1.21
N ASN A 82 -2.22 6.28 -1.60
CA ASN A 82 -2.09 7.06 -2.83
C ASN A 82 -0.83 7.95 -2.78
N PRO A 83 -0.06 8.05 -3.89
CA PRO A 83 1.28 8.63 -3.91
C PRO A 83 1.37 10.08 -3.43
N ASP A 84 0.37 10.90 -3.73
CA ASP A 84 0.38 12.30 -3.31
C ASP A 84 0.18 12.46 -1.80
N ALA A 85 -0.65 11.60 -1.19
CA ALA A 85 -0.81 11.55 0.26
C ALA A 85 0.50 11.13 0.95
N TYR A 86 1.19 10.14 0.42
CA TYR A 86 2.50 9.72 0.95
C TYR A 86 3.52 10.86 0.91
N LYS A 87 3.66 11.56 -0.24
CA LYS A 87 4.58 12.70 -0.37
C LYS A 87 4.27 13.83 0.62
N ALA A 88 2.98 14.15 0.80
CA ALA A 88 2.56 15.15 1.77
C ALA A 88 2.87 14.73 3.20
N PHE A 89 2.65 13.45 3.55
CA PHE A 89 2.97 12.92 4.87
C PHE A 89 4.47 13.05 5.21
N LEU A 90 5.37 12.76 4.26
CA LEU A 90 6.82 12.93 4.47
C LEU A 90 7.19 14.37 4.84
N GLN A 91 6.43 15.35 4.36
CA GLN A 91 6.69 16.78 4.63
C GLN A 91 6.06 17.23 5.95
N THR A 92 4.86 16.76 6.27
CA THR A 92 4.02 17.30 7.34
C THR A 92 3.87 16.39 8.56
N GLY A 93 4.04 15.08 8.39
CA GLY A 93 3.74 14.06 9.41
C GLY A 93 2.24 13.79 9.57
N THR A 94 1.38 14.32 8.69
CA THR A 94 -0.08 14.16 8.73
C THR A 94 -0.62 13.83 7.33
N TRP A 95 -1.80 13.24 7.28
CA TRP A 95 -2.45 12.91 6.03
C TRP A 95 -3.22 14.12 5.47
N PRO A 96 -3.03 14.49 4.20
CA PRO A 96 -3.82 15.53 3.55
C PRO A 96 -5.27 15.09 3.31
N ASP A 97 -6.13 16.05 2.98
CA ASP A 97 -7.47 15.72 2.44
C ASP A 97 -7.34 14.87 1.17
N LYS A 98 -8.35 14.02 0.90
CA LYS A 98 -8.37 13.04 -0.20
C LYS A 98 -7.32 11.92 -0.10
N THR A 99 -6.76 11.69 1.09
CA THR A 99 -5.96 10.48 1.33
C THR A 99 -6.84 9.23 1.21
N MET A 100 -6.31 8.22 0.53
CA MET A 100 -6.87 6.88 0.48
C MET A 100 -5.82 5.86 0.90
N LEU A 101 -6.15 5.03 1.89
CA LEU A 101 -5.38 3.83 2.23
C LEU A 101 -6.19 2.61 1.79
N VAL A 102 -5.54 1.66 1.14
CA VAL A 102 -6.12 0.37 0.78
C VAL A 102 -5.45 -0.71 1.62
N LEU A 103 -6.25 -1.44 2.38
CA LEU A 103 -5.84 -2.69 3.01
C LEU A 103 -6.30 -3.84 2.11
N GLU A 104 -5.39 -4.75 1.81
CA GLU A 104 -5.63 -5.98 1.05
C GLU A 104 -5.29 -7.18 1.92
N ALA A 105 -6.29 -7.98 2.27
CA ALA A 105 -6.14 -9.21 3.04
C ALA A 105 -5.95 -10.42 2.11
N ARG A 106 -4.83 -11.14 2.26
CA ARG A 106 -4.49 -12.34 1.46
C ARG A 106 -4.21 -13.54 2.31
N VAL A 107 -4.70 -14.69 1.84
CA VAL A 107 -4.38 -15.98 2.47
C VAL A 107 -2.89 -16.27 2.34
N ALA A 108 -2.29 -16.71 3.46
CA ALA A 108 -0.90 -17.15 3.48
C ALA A 108 -0.80 -18.63 3.08
N GLY A 109 0.15 -18.94 2.21
CA GLY A 109 0.56 -20.30 1.90
C GLY A 109 1.90 -20.66 2.55
N SER A 110 2.16 -21.95 2.66
CA SER A 110 3.44 -22.49 3.14
C SER A 110 3.85 -23.71 2.34
N LYS A 111 5.14 -24.05 2.37
CA LYS A 111 5.67 -25.30 1.77
C LYS A 111 5.34 -25.47 0.28
N ALA A 112 5.59 -24.45 -0.52
CA ALA A 112 5.43 -24.54 -1.97
C ALA A 112 6.74 -24.23 -2.70
N SER A 113 7.00 -24.92 -3.81
CA SER A 113 8.21 -24.75 -4.62
C SER A 113 9.49 -24.89 -3.80
N ILE A 114 10.34 -23.86 -3.80
CA ILE A 114 11.60 -23.81 -3.03
C ILE A 114 11.38 -23.43 -1.55
N ASN A 115 10.19 -22.97 -1.17
CA ASN A 115 9.89 -22.58 0.21
C ASN A 115 9.78 -23.81 1.11
N LYS A 116 10.70 -23.97 2.05
CA LYS A 116 10.73 -25.07 3.03
C LYS A 116 10.18 -24.69 4.41
N SER A 117 10.12 -23.40 4.70
CA SER A 117 9.60 -22.86 5.96
C SER A 117 9.11 -21.42 5.77
N GLY A 118 8.28 -20.93 6.71
CA GLY A 118 7.69 -19.61 6.64
C GLY A 118 6.48 -19.56 5.69
N HIS A 119 6.01 -18.35 5.42
CA HIS A 119 4.80 -18.09 4.68
C HIS A 119 5.06 -17.22 3.45
N TYR A 120 4.22 -17.34 2.45
CA TYR A 120 4.14 -16.48 1.27
C TYR A 120 2.68 -16.14 1.00
N GLN A 121 2.44 -15.05 0.30
CA GLN A 121 1.08 -14.65 -0.07
C GLN A 121 0.60 -15.47 -1.27
N THR A 122 -0.61 -16.04 -1.16
CA THR A 122 -1.25 -16.75 -2.28
C THR A 122 -2.00 -15.77 -3.20
N SER A 123 -2.61 -16.29 -4.25
CA SER A 123 -3.54 -15.53 -5.10
C SER A 123 -4.88 -15.25 -4.40
N ASP A 124 -5.21 -16.01 -3.34
CA ASP A 124 -6.51 -15.96 -2.70
C ASP A 124 -6.63 -14.69 -1.85
N MET A 125 -7.59 -13.86 -2.24
CA MET A 125 -7.90 -12.60 -1.59
C MET A 125 -9.12 -12.78 -0.70
N MET A 126 -9.02 -12.40 0.58
CA MET A 126 -10.13 -12.48 1.52
C MET A 126 -11.03 -11.25 1.48
N GLY A 127 -10.46 -10.10 1.14
CA GLY A 127 -11.18 -8.85 1.05
C GLY A 127 -10.23 -7.67 0.89
N ARG A 128 -10.85 -6.52 0.65
CA ARG A 128 -10.13 -5.23 0.59
C ARG A 128 -10.95 -4.20 1.35
N GLU A 129 -10.26 -3.33 2.05
CA GLU A 129 -10.87 -2.20 2.74
C GLU A 129 -10.20 -0.91 2.26
N VAL A 130 -11.00 0.15 2.14
CA VAL A 130 -10.48 1.48 1.82
C VAL A 130 -10.84 2.43 2.95
N HIS A 131 -9.81 3.06 3.52
CA HIS A 131 -9.94 4.10 4.52
C HIS A 131 -9.68 5.45 3.86
N VAL A 132 -10.68 6.29 3.80
CA VAL A 132 -10.69 7.54 3.03
C VAL A 132 -10.77 8.74 3.95
N LYS A 133 -9.87 9.71 3.75
CA LYS A 133 -10.00 11.06 4.29
C LYS A 133 -10.71 11.93 3.26
N ASP A 134 -11.87 12.44 3.59
CA ASP A 134 -12.61 13.41 2.78
C ASP A 134 -13.32 14.40 3.70
N GLU A 135 -12.65 15.53 3.96
CA GLU A 135 -13.08 16.53 4.95
C GLU A 135 -14.37 17.22 4.55
N SER A 136 -14.65 17.26 3.24
CA SER A 136 -15.89 17.87 2.72
C SER A 136 -17.10 16.93 2.82
N ARG A 137 -16.87 15.62 2.89
CA ARG A 137 -17.91 14.60 2.83
C ARG A 137 -18.24 13.99 4.20
N PHE A 138 -17.23 13.78 5.04
CA PHE A 138 -17.38 13.06 6.31
C PHE A 138 -17.19 13.99 7.51
N ALA A 139 -18.21 14.08 8.38
CA ALA A 139 -18.16 14.90 9.58
C ALA A 139 -16.95 14.56 10.50
N GLY A 140 -16.55 13.28 10.55
CA GLY A 140 -15.33 12.82 11.23
C GLY A 140 -14.08 12.84 10.35
N LYS A 141 -14.13 13.49 9.18
CA LYS A 141 -13.10 13.56 8.14
C LYS A 141 -12.75 12.23 7.49
N TRP A 142 -12.90 11.09 8.17
CA TRP A 142 -12.53 9.76 7.74
C TRP A 142 -13.73 8.82 7.65
N ALA A 143 -13.68 7.88 6.69
CA ALA A 143 -14.67 6.82 6.54
C ALA A 143 -14.04 5.53 6.03
N PHE A 144 -14.67 4.39 6.37
CA PHE A 144 -14.29 3.04 5.94
C PHE A 144 -15.24 2.49 4.90
N PHE A 145 -14.71 1.71 3.96
CA PHE A 145 -15.45 1.05 2.90
C PHE A 145 -14.89 -0.37 2.72
N GLY A 146 -15.75 -1.39 2.79
CA GLY A 146 -15.39 -2.79 2.55
C GLY A 146 -15.72 -3.21 1.12
N PHE A 147 -14.82 -3.94 0.46
CA PHE A 147 -14.96 -4.37 -0.92
C PHE A 147 -14.74 -5.88 -1.05
N GLU A 148 -15.80 -6.63 -1.30
CA GLU A 148 -15.76 -8.05 -1.69
C GLU A 148 -15.44 -8.23 -3.19
N SER A 149 -15.74 -7.21 -3.99
CA SER A 149 -15.48 -7.11 -5.42
C SER A 149 -15.09 -5.68 -5.80
N ASP A 150 -14.96 -5.39 -7.09
CA ASP A 150 -14.70 -4.02 -7.58
C ASP A 150 -16.00 -3.17 -7.71
N SER A 151 -17.13 -3.70 -7.27
CA SER A 151 -18.40 -2.95 -7.25
C SER A 151 -18.35 -1.82 -6.22
N PRO A 152 -19.04 -0.69 -6.47
CA PRO A 152 -19.04 0.45 -5.55
C PRO A 152 -19.54 0.06 -4.16
N ALA A 153 -18.81 0.45 -3.12
CA ALA A 153 -19.10 0.10 -1.74
C ALA A 153 -19.83 1.23 -0.99
N LYS A 154 -20.72 0.86 -0.10
CA LYS A 154 -21.33 1.78 0.87
C LYS A 154 -20.34 2.07 1.99
N GLN A 155 -20.46 3.26 2.58
CA GLN A 155 -19.72 3.58 3.80
C GLN A 155 -20.11 2.59 4.91
N VAL A 156 -19.11 2.09 5.64
CA VAL A 156 -19.33 1.33 6.87
C VAL A 156 -20.03 2.22 7.90
N PRO A 157 -21.09 1.75 8.58
CA PRO A 157 -21.81 2.54 9.58
C PRO A 157 -20.88 3.09 10.67
N LYS A 158 -21.11 4.31 11.11
CA LYS A 158 -20.28 5.01 12.12
C LYS A 158 -20.21 4.28 13.47
N GLU A 159 -21.20 3.49 13.77
CA GLU A 159 -21.34 2.70 14.99
C GLU A 159 -20.47 1.42 14.98
N ALA A 160 -19.89 1.09 13.83
CA ALA A 160 -19.00 -0.05 13.72
C ALA A 160 -17.73 0.16 14.55
N SER A 161 -17.26 -0.92 15.19
CA SER A 161 -16.13 -0.88 16.12
C SER A 161 -14.82 -0.41 15.49
N CYS A 162 -14.66 -0.52 14.16
CA CYS A 162 -13.50 -0.01 13.46
C CYS A 162 -13.27 1.49 13.70
N TYR A 163 -14.31 2.32 13.72
CA TYR A 163 -14.17 3.75 13.98
C TYR A 163 -13.63 4.03 15.39
N SER A 164 -14.22 3.43 16.41
CA SER A 164 -13.79 3.65 17.80
C SER A 164 -12.39 3.09 18.06
N CYS A 165 -12.04 1.94 17.50
CA CYS A 165 -10.71 1.35 17.61
C CYS A 165 -9.65 2.27 16.97
N HIS A 166 -9.89 2.72 15.73
CA HIS A 166 -8.97 3.63 15.04
C HIS A 166 -8.84 4.98 15.74
N GLU A 167 -9.92 5.53 16.28
CA GLU A 167 -9.87 6.78 17.06
C GLU A 167 -9.06 6.64 18.36
N GLN A 168 -9.18 5.49 19.03
CA GLN A 168 -8.56 5.27 20.33
C GLN A 168 -7.10 4.87 20.25
N HIS A 169 -6.66 4.17 19.19
CA HIS A 169 -5.35 3.51 19.15
C HIS A 169 -4.45 3.94 18.00
N ALA A 170 -4.94 4.73 17.06
CA ALA A 170 -4.16 5.13 15.89
C ALA A 170 -3.10 6.19 16.25
N ALA A 171 -1.89 6.02 15.68
CA ALA A 171 -0.77 6.93 15.96
C ALA A 171 -0.92 8.29 15.29
N VAL A 172 -1.51 8.40 14.10
CA VAL A 172 -1.73 9.69 13.41
C VAL A 172 -3.12 9.71 12.79
N ASP A 173 -3.87 10.77 13.06
CA ASP A 173 -5.28 10.87 12.67
C ASP A 173 -6.05 9.63 13.17
N THR A 174 -6.63 8.85 12.25
CA THR A 174 -7.28 7.56 12.54
C THR A 174 -6.56 6.42 11.81
N THR A 175 -5.23 6.51 11.66
CA THR A 175 -4.42 5.52 10.92
C THR A 175 -3.31 4.92 11.79
N PHE A 176 -3.07 3.63 11.64
CA PHE A 176 -2.09 2.89 12.43
C PHE A 176 -0.66 3.09 11.92
N VAL A 177 -0.22 4.35 11.82
CA VAL A 177 1.13 4.73 11.39
C VAL A 177 2.21 4.06 12.24
N GLN A 178 1.93 3.66 13.47
CA GLN A 178 2.83 2.87 14.31
C GLN A 178 3.29 1.56 13.65
N PHE A 179 2.54 1.04 12.70
CA PHE A 179 2.88 -0.15 11.90
C PHE A 179 3.44 0.17 10.51
N TYR A 180 3.66 1.46 10.19
CA TYR A 180 4.24 1.90 8.92
C TYR A 180 5.71 2.31 9.14
N PRO A 181 6.68 1.37 8.97
CA PRO A 181 8.06 1.57 9.40
C PRO A 181 8.76 2.75 8.73
N THR A 182 8.32 3.16 7.55
CA THR A 182 8.89 4.30 6.81
C THR A 182 8.30 5.64 7.25
N LEU A 183 7.20 5.67 8.02
CA LEU A 183 6.47 6.88 8.38
C LEU A 183 6.44 7.21 9.86
N ILE A 184 6.55 6.21 10.74
CA ILE A 184 6.44 6.44 12.19
C ILE A 184 7.48 7.43 12.72
N ASP A 185 8.71 7.38 12.21
CA ASP A 185 9.75 8.30 12.64
C ASP A 185 9.55 9.71 12.10
N ILE A 186 8.91 9.86 10.94
CA ILE A 186 8.47 11.17 10.42
C ILE A 186 7.43 11.78 11.36
N ALA A 187 6.41 11.00 11.76
CA ALA A 187 5.39 11.45 12.69
C ALA A 187 5.98 11.89 14.05
N LYS A 188 6.95 11.15 14.58
CA LYS A 188 7.69 11.52 15.80
C LYS A 188 8.43 12.86 15.63
N GLN A 189 9.20 13.01 14.54
CA GLN A 189 9.97 14.23 14.25
C GLN A 189 9.08 15.46 14.08
N LYS A 190 7.90 15.26 13.49
CA LYS A 190 6.92 16.34 13.26
C LYS A 190 5.98 16.59 14.45
N ASN A 191 6.09 15.80 15.53
CA ASN A 191 5.23 15.89 16.72
C ASN A 191 3.73 15.74 16.40
N THR A 192 3.39 14.81 15.50
CA THR A 192 2.02 14.58 15.03
C THR A 192 1.36 13.33 15.61
N LEU A 193 2.04 12.65 16.54
CA LEU A 193 1.48 11.48 17.21
C LEU A 193 0.26 11.86 18.06
N SER A 194 -0.78 11.04 18.00
CA SER A 194 -2.00 11.24 18.78
C SER A 194 -1.75 11.06 20.28
N ALA A 195 -2.48 11.81 21.10
CA ALA A 195 -2.40 11.68 22.55
C ALA A 195 -2.83 10.30 23.04
N ASN A 196 -3.79 9.67 22.37
CA ASN A 196 -4.27 8.33 22.72
C ASN A 196 -3.19 7.28 22.47
N TYR A 197 -2.55 7.29 21.32
CA TYR A 197 -1.42 6.40 21.02
C TYR A 197 -0.27 6.58 22.03
N LEU A 198 0.13 7.81 22.35
CA LEU A 198 1.19 8.05 23.33
C LEU A 198 0.82 7.52 24.73
N LYS A 199 -0.45 7.57 25.10
CA LYS A 199 -0.94 6.99 26.35
C LYS A 199 -0.86 5.46 26.34
N ASP A 200 -1.23 4.83 25.23
CA ASP A 200 -1.13 3.37 25.05
C ASP A 200 0.33 2.90 25.13
N GLU A 201 1.25 3.59 24.46
CA GLU A 201 2.68 3.29 24.54
C GLU A 201 3.24 3.41 25.95
N ALA A 202 2.86 4.48 26.68
CA ALA A 202 3.26 4.65 28.07
C ALA A 202 2.70 3.56 29.01
N ALA A 203 1.54 3.02 28.70
CA ALA A 203 0.96 1.92 29.46
C ALA A 203 1.65 0.58 29.15
N ASN A 204 2.04 0.34 27.89
CA ASN A 204 2.74 -0.87 27.45
C ASN A 204 4.19 -0.92 27.96
N ALA A 205 4.87 0.22 28.06
CA ALA A 205 6.24 0.31 28.57
C ALA A 205 6.36 -0.05 30.09
N LYS A 206 5.23 -0.16 30.80
CA LYS A 206 5.18 -0.51 32.24
C LYS A 206 4.90 -1.99 32.50
N LYS A 207 4.64 -2.78 31.45
CA LYS A 207 4.43 -4.23 31.52
C LYS A 207 5.72 -5.00 31.30
#